data_de46ddff361c742f07abbb323bbb8a7a
#
_entry.id   de46ddff361c742f07abbb323bbb8a7a
#
_cell.length_a   1.000
_cell.length_b   1.000
_cell.length_c   1.000
_cell.angle_alpha   90.00
_cell.angle_beta   90.00
_cell.angle_gamma   90.00
#
_symmetry.space_group_name_H-M   'P 1'
#
loop_
_entity.id
_entity.type
_entity.pdbx_description
1 polymer ?
#
loop_
_entity_poly.entity_id
_entity_poly.type
_entity_poly.pdbx_seq_one_letter_code
_entity_poly.pdbx_strand_id
1 'polypeptide(L)'
;TSFSVSTVAGVPLGLFLAAHLSWHAPFFGIAGLSVLLAIFAALTLPVLDGHLRQAGRVSAFSGIRQVLGDPNHQKAFVFSGLLMFAGFTVIPYITIYMQANVGLRSDQIPLIYLCGGVFTLFSARLFGRMTDRRGKVRTFRWLAAATVVPMTLTTLIGHWPLPMVLTVTTLFFMCMSGRMIPGMAILTSAANPQLRGTFMTLNSSVQSAGMGVAAFVGGQIIGRSAQ
;
A
#
# COMPACT_ATOMS: atom_id res chain seq x y z
N THR A 1 -9.21 -4.75 0.16
CA THR A 1 -9.56 -5.66 1.28
C THR A 1 -8.35 -6.42 1.81
N SER A 2 -7.52 -7.05 0.96
CA SER A 2 -6.32 -7.81 1.41
C SER A 2 -5.34 -6.94 2.19
N PHE A 3 -5.06 -5.72 1.73
CA PHE A 3 -4.19 -4.77 2.43
C PHE A 3 -4.71 -4.45 3.83
N SER A 4 -6.03 -4.20 3.97
CA SER A 4 -6.63 -3.90 5.27
C SER A 4 -6.58 -5.09 6.23
N VAL A 5 -6.78 -6.30 5.74
CA VAL A 5 -6.64 -7.53 6.56
C VAL A 5 -5.19 -7.69 7.02
N SER A 6 -4.22 -7.47 6.14
CA SER A 6 -2.80 -7.51 6.50
C SER A 6 -2.44 -6.46 7.55
N THR A 7 -3.00 -5.25 7.47
CA THR A 7 -2.72 -4.19 8.44
C THR A 7 -3.39 -4.48 9.79
N VAL A 8 -4.62 -5.01 9.80
CA VAL A 8 -5.37 -5.30 11.05
C VAL A 8 -4.81 -6.51 11.79
N ALA A 9 -4.51 -7.59 11.06
CA ALA A 9 -4.08 -8.85 11.67
C ALA A 9 -2.58 -9.08 11.55
N GLY A 10 -1.99 -8.80 10.39
CA GLY A 10 -0.60 -9.13 10.08
C GLY A 10 0.40 -8.32 10.90
N VAL A 11 0.25 -6.99 10.97
CA VAL A 11 1.20 -6.14 11.68
C VAL A 11 1.13 -6.35 13.19
N PRO A 12 -0.03 -6.31 13.86
CA PRO A 12 -0.11 -6.57 15.30
C PRO A 12 0.35 -7.98 15.67
N LEU A 13 -0.05 -9.00 14.90
CA LEU A 13 0.37 -10.37 15.14
C LEU A 13 1.89 -10.54 14.94
N GLY A 14 2.45 -9.92 13.90
CA GLY A 14 3.89 -9.94 13.65
C GLY A 14 4.68 -9.29 14.76
N LEU A 15 4.24 -8.11 15.24
CA LEU A 15 4.87 -7.42 16.37
C LEU A 15 4.74 -8.23 17.68
N PHE A 16 3.59 -8.83 17.93
CA PHE A 16 3.37 -9.68 19.09
C PHE A 16 4.30 -10.91 19.08
N LEU A 17 4.39 -11.63 17.96
CA LEU A 17 5.28 -12.78 17.80
C LEU A 17 6.75 -12.39 17.95
N ALA A 18 7.15 -11.24 17.38
CA ALA A 18 8.51 -10.74 17.50
C ALA A 18 8.87 -10.37 18.95
N ALA A 19 7.93 -9.80 19.70
CA ALA A 19 8.15 -9.37 21.08
C ALA A 19 8.19 -10.55 22.08
N HIS A 20 7.41 -11.63 21.87
CA HIS A 20 7.23 -12.71 22.85
C HIS A 20 8.02 -13.99 22.52
N LEU A 21 8.36 -14.21 21.25
CA LEU A 21 9.11 -15.41 20.82
C LEU A 21 10.50 -15.01 20.32
N SER A 22 10.58 -14.51 19.11
CA SER A 22 11.80 -13.98 18.49
C SER A 22 11.47 -13.18 17.25
N TRP A 23 12.41 -12.35 16.80
CA TRP A 23 12.26 -11.60 15.55
C TRP A 23 12.14 -12.51 14.31
N HIS A 24 12.56 -13.77 14.40
CA HIS A 24 12.41 -14.77 13.32
C HIS A 24 10.99 -15.36 13.26
N ALA A 25 10.25 -15.39 14.38
CA ALA A 25 8.97 -16.07 14.47
C ALA A 25 7.92 -15.59 13.45
N PRO A 26 7.76 -14.30 13.16
CA PRO A 26 6.87 -13.81 12.11
C PRO A 26 7.22 -14.37 10.73
N PHE A 27 8.50 -14.50 10.40
CA PHE A 27 8.95 -15.01 9.10
C PHE A 27 8.65 -16.50 8.94
N PHE A 28 8.88 -17.30 9.97
CA PHE A 28 8.50 -18.72 9.95
C PHE A 28 6.99 -18.92 9.90
N GLY A 29 6.22 -18.06 10.58
CA GLY A 29 4.76 -18.07 10.51
C GLY A 29 4.25 -17.79 9.09
N ILE A 30 4.78 -16.76 8.42
CA ILE A 30 4.44 -16.43 7.03
C ILE A 30 4.89 -17.56 6.08
N ALA A 31 6.09 -18.11 6.26
CA ALA A 31 6.59 -19.20 5.44
C ALA A 31 5.69 -20.44 5.55
N GLY A 32 5.32 -20.85 6.76
CA GLY A 32 4.41 -21.96 7.00
C GLY A 32 3.04 -21.74 6.36
N LEU A 33 2.45 -20.57 6.54
CA LEU A 33 1.18 -20.21 5.91
C LEU A 33 1.28 -20.22 4.37
N SER A 34 2.39 -19.75 3.82
CA SER A 34 2.62 -19.74 2.35
C SER A 34 2.71 -21.17 1.81
N VAL A 35 3.37 -22.07 2.50
CA VAL A 35 3.45 -23.51 2.14
C VAL A 35 2.07 -24.15 2.18
N LEU A 36 1.28 -23.91 3.24
CA LEU A 36 -0.09 -24.41 3.36
C LEU A 36 -0.97 -23.92 2.22
N LEU A 37 -0.89 -22.62 1.89
CA LEU A 37 -1.63 -22.06 0.77
C LEU A 37 -1.19 -22.62 -0.58
N ALA A 38 0.11 -22.86 -0.77
CA ALA A 38 0.63 -23.47 -1.99
C ALA A 38 0.12 -24.93 -2.16
N ILE A 39 0.12 -25.72 -1.09
CA ILE A 39 -0.42 -27.07 -1.09
C ILE A 39 -1.93 -27.05 -1.38
N PHE A 40 -2.68 -26.17 -0.69
CA PHE A 40 -4.12 -26.01 -0.92
C PHE A 40 -4.42 -25.60 -2.38
N ALA A 41 -3.66 -24.65 -2.91
CA ALA A 41 -3.81 -24.23 -4.31
C ALA A 41 -3.50 -25.37 -5.30
N ALA A 42 -2.44 -26.14 -5.04
CA ALA A 42 -2.08 -27.28 -5.89
C ALA A 42 -3.15 -28.39 -5.91
N LEU A 43 -3.86 -28.58 -4.78
CA LEU A 43 -4.90 -29.61 -4.66
C LEU A 43 -6.27 -29.15 -5.20
N THR A 44 -6.57 -27.83 -5.17
CA THR A 44 -7.92 -27.32 -5.47
C THR A 44 -8.02 -26.60 -6.80
N LEU A 45 -6.93 -25.99 -7.29
CA LEU A 45 -6.99 -25.21 -8.53
C LEU A 45 -6.83 -26.12 -9.75
N PRO A 46 -7.74 -26.06 -10.75
CA PRO A 46 -7.57 -26.72 -12.00
C PRO A 46 -6.41 -26.08 -12.79
N VAL A 47 -5.81 -26.86 -13.69
CA VAL A 47 -4.74 -26.36 -14.58
C VAL A 47 -5.33 -25.28 -15.49
N LEU A 48 -4.87 -24.04 -15.33
CA LEU A 48 -5.35 -22.86 -16.08
C LEU A 48 -4.43 -22.54 -17.27
N ASP A 49 -4.18 -23.53 -18.14
CA ASP A 49 -3.26 -23.41 -19.30
C ASP A 49 -3.97 -23.05 -20.61
N GLY A 50 -5.31 -23.02 -20.64
CA GLY A 50 -6.11 -22.76 -21.84
C GLY A 50 -5.78 -21.41 -22.52
N HIS A 51 -5.43 -20.39 -21.76
CA HIS A 51 -5.06 -19.08 -22.30
C HIS A 51 -3.64 -19.06 -22.90
N LEU A 52 -2.76 -19.96 -22.48
CA LEU A 52 -1.39 -20.06 -23.01
C LEU A 52 -1.36 -20.66 -24.42
N ARG A 53 -2.35 -21.50 -24.74
CA ARG A 53 -2.49 -22.13 -26.06
C ARG A 53 -3.07 -21.20 -27.13
N GLN A 54 -3.83 -20.16 -26.72
CA GLN A 54 -4.46 -19.18 -27.63
C GLN A 54 -3.64 -17.89 -27.79
N ALA A 55 -2.75 -17.57 -26.88
CA ALA A 55 -1.87 -16.42 -27.01
C ALA A 55 -0.78 -16.78 -28.05
N GLY A 56 -0.95 -16.31 -29.28
CA GLY A 56 0.17 -16.26 -30.23
C GLY A 56 1.38 -15.67 -29.49
N ARG A 57 2.57 -16.28 -29.67
CA ARG A 57 3.81 -15.87 -28.97
C ARG A 57 4.17 -14.43 -29.32
N VAL A 58 3.51 -13.48 -28.66
CA VAL A 58 4.01 -12.10 -28.66
C VAL A 58 5.29 -12.13 -27.82
N SER A 59 6.41 -11.84 -28.46
CA SER A 59 7.70 -11.75 -27.78
C SER A 59 7.52 -10.79 -26.57
N ALA A 60 7.93 -11.23 -25.37
CA ALA A 60 7.83 -10.42 -24.17
C ALA A 60 8.45 -9.04 -24.37
N PHE A 61 9.53 -8.95 -25.14
CA PHE A 61 10.22 -7.71 -25.46
C PHE A 61 9.37 -6.76 -26.33
N SER A 62 8.61 -7.30 -27.31
CA SER A 62 7.72 -6.47 -28.13
C SER A 62 6.55 -5.91 -27.31
N GLY A 63 6.02 -6.68 -26.35
CA GLY A 63 4.99 -6.21 -25.43
C GLY A 63 5.48 -5.08 -24.54
N ILE A 64 6.69 -5.21 -23.97
CA ILE A 64 7.32 -4.14 -23.16
C ILE A 64 7.48 -2.86 -23.99
N ARG A 65 8.02 -2.96 -25.20
CA ARG A 65 8.21 -1.81 -26.10
C ARG A 65 6.89 -1.12 -26.43
N GLN A 66 5.83 -1.89 -26.70
CA GLN A 66 4.50 -1.33 -26.97
C GLN A 66 3.92 -0.61 -25.74
N VAL A 67 4.04 -1.20 -24.56
CA VAL A 67 3.57 -0.57 -23.30
C VAL A 67 4.32 0.71 -23.01
N LEU A 68 5.64 0.71 -23.16
CA LEU A 68 6.47 1.91 -22.92
C LEU A 68 6.29 2.99 -23.99
N GLY A 69 5.88 2.63 -25.20
CA GLY A 69 5.61 3.57 -26.30
C GLY A 69 4.24 4.27 -26.21
N ASP A 70 3.32 3.76 -25.38
CA ASP A 70 1.98 4.35 -25.25
C ASP A 70 1.99 5.52 -24.28
N PRO A 71 1.64 6.76 -24.71
CA PRO A 71 1.61 7.94 -23.84
C PRO A 71 0.63 7.82 -22.66
N ASN A 72 -0.46 7.04 -22.81
CA ASN A 72 -1.41 6.83 -21.71
C ASN A 72 -0.81 5.93 -20.63
N HIS A 73 -0.06 4.89 -21.04
CA HIS A 73 0.67 4.04 -20.11
C HIS A 73 1.77 4.81 -19.39
N GLN A 74 2.51 5.69 -20.07
CA GLN A 74 3.53 6.53 -19.45
C GLN A 74 2.93 7.46 -18.37
N LYS A 75 1.81 8.14 -18.69
CA LYS A 75 1.07 8.96 -17.71
C LYS A 75 0.60 8.14 -16.51
N ALA A 76 0.13 6.91 -16.75
CA ALA A 76 -0.29 5.99 -15.69
C ALA A 76 0.90 5.55 -14.81
N PHE A 77 2.08 5.31 -15.38
CA PHE A 77 3.29 5.00 -14.61
C PHE A 77 3.74 6.17 -13.75
N VAL A 78 3.77 7.39 -14.30
CA VAL A 78 4.09 8.60 -13.51
C VAL A 78 3.08 8.77 -12.38
N PHE A 79 1.79 8.64 -12.67
CA PHE A 79 0.73 8.72 -11.65
C PHE A 79 0.92 7.67 -10.56
N SER A 80 1.17 6.41 -10.90
CA SER A 80 1.34 5.34 -9.91
C SER A 80 2.64 5.49 -9.10
N GLY A 81 3.72 5.90 -9.74
CA GLY A 81 4.99 6.19 -9.08
C GLY A 81 4.85 7.32 -8.06
N LEU A 82 4.22 8.44 -8.44
CA LEU A 82 3.95 9.57 -7.53
C LEU A 82 2.98 9.19 -6.40
N LEU A 83 1.99 8.34 -6.69
CA LEU A 83 1.06 7.84 -5.67
C LEU A 83 1.78 7.04 -4.59
N MET A 84 2.72 6.16 -4.97
CA MET A 84 3.55 5.40 -4.03
C MET A 84 4.56 6.31 -3.34
N PHE A 85 5.23 7.19 -4.08
CA PHE A 85 6.19 8.13 -3.54
C PHE A 85 5.59 8.94 -2.38
N ALA A 86 4.44 9.58 -2.61
CA ALA A 86 3.77 10.40 -1.60
C ALA A 86 3.40 9.64 -0.30
N GLY A 87 3.17 8.31 -0.39
CA GLY A 87 2.88 7.49 0.79
C GLY A 87 4.13 7.01 1.51
N PHE A 88 5.06 6.49 0.75
CA PHE A 88 6.23 5.82 1.30
C PHE A 88 7.34 6.78 1.76
N THR A 89 7.19 8.08 1.54
CA THR A 89 8.01 9.11 2.21
C THR A 89 7.71 9.17 3.72
N VAL A 90 6.50 8.81 4.16
CA VAL A 90 6.05 8.93 5.58
C VAL A 90 5.88 7.57 6.25
N ILE A 91 5.24 6.60 5.57
CA ILE A 91 4.83 5.32 6.16
C ILE A 91 5.98 4.57 6.86
N PRO A 92 7.18 4.41 6.29
CA PRO A 92 8.27 3.66 6.93
C PRO A 92 8.75 4.29 8.24
N TYR A 93 8.59 5.61 8.37
CA TYR A 93 9.14 6.37 9.47
C TYR A 93 8.13 6.67 10.58
N ILE A 94 6.83 6.37 10.35
CA ILE A 94 5.76 6.70 11.30
C ILE A 94 6.00 6.08 12.68
N THR A 95 6.47 4.83 12.75
CA THR A 95 6.75 4.13 14.01
C THR A 95 7.89 4.80 14.76
N ILE A 96 9.00 5.08 14.06
CA ILE A 96 10.19 5.71 14.65
C ILE A 96 9.82 7.11 15.16
N TYR A 97 9.08 7.88 14.35
CA TYR A 97 8.62 9.21 14.72
C TYR A 97 7.70 9.19 15.97
N MET A 98 6.78 8.25 16.03
CA MET A 98 5.86 8.11 17.16
C MET A 98 6.58 7.73 18.47
N GLN A 99 7.66 6.94 18.39
CA GLN A 99 8.47 6.62 19.56
C GLN A 99 9.40 7.78 19.96
N ALA A 100 10.14 8.35 19.00
CA ALA A 100 11.16 9.34 19.28
C ALA A 100 10.60 10.74 19.62
N ASN A 101 9.58 11.20 18.86
CA ASN A 101 9.08 12.57 18.99
C ASN A 101 7.78 12.68 19.79
N VAL A 102 6.93 11.66 19.73
CA VAL A 102 5.65 11.65 20.46
C VAL A 102 5.80 10.99 21.84
N GLY A 103 6.84 10.17 22.03
CA GLY A 103 7.11 9.48 23.28
C GLY A 103 6.20 8.26 23.52
N LEU A 104 5.65 7.67 22.46
CA LEU A 104 4.83 6.47 22.59
C LEU A 104 5.68 5.27 22.99
N ARG A 105 5.17 4.48 23.92
CA ARG A 105 5.78 3.23 24.35
C ARG A 105 5.64 2.17 23.25
N SER A 106 6.59 1.24 23.19
CA SER A 106 6.60 0.16 22.21
C SER A 106 5.34 -0.72 22.22
N ASP A 107 4.70 -0.88 23.40
CA ASP A 107 3.45 -1.61 23.57
C ASP A 107 2.21 -0.85 23.03
N GLN A 108 2.30 0.46 22.81
CA GLN A 108 1.24 1.30 22.25
C GLN A 108 1.27 1.38 20.71
N ILE A 109 2.40 1.10 20.08
CA ILE A 109 2.55 1.14 18.62
C ILE A 109 1.57 0.19 17.89
N PRO A 110 1.35 -1.07 18.33
CA PRO A 110 0.37 -1.95 17.69
C PRO A 110 -1.04 -1.37 17.65
N LEU A 111 -1.43 -0.52 18.62
CA LEU A 111 -2.75 0.11 18.67
C LEU A 111 -2.97 1.06 17.48
N ILE A 112 -1.93 1.77 17.04
CA ILE A 112 -1.99 2.65 15.86
C ILE A 112 -2.41 1.86 14.61
N TYR A 113 -1.74 0.72 14.38
CA TYR A 113 -2.03 -0.14 13.23
C TYR A 113 -3.36 -0.86 13.36
N LEU A 114 -3.72 -1.30 14.57
CA LEU A 114 -5.00 -1.94 14.85
C LEU A 114 -6.16 -0.99 14.57
N CYS A 115 -6.15 0.20 15.18
CA CYS A 115 -7.17 1.22 14.94
C CYS A 115 -7.22 1.63 13.48
N GLY A 116 -6.08 1.98 12.88
CA GLY A 116 -5.98 2.35 11.48
C GLY A 116 -6.49 1.27 10.55
N GLY A 117 -6.15 0.00 10.81
CA GLY A 117 -6.57 -1.15 10.02
C GLY A 117 -8.08 -1.40 10.12
N VAL A 118 -8.63 -1.44 11.33
CA VAL A 118 -10.07 -1.65 11.57
C VAL A 118 -10.91 -0.59 10.85
N PHE A 119 -10.58 0.69 11.06
CA PHE A 119 -11.31 1.78 10.40
C PHE A 119 -11.13 1.78 8.88
N THR A 120 -9.97 1.34 8.38
CA THR A 120 -9.73 1.17 6.94
C THR A 120 -10.64 0.10 6.33
N LEU A 121 -10.95 -1.00 7.02
CA LEU A 121 -11.90 -2.02 6.54
C LEU A 121 -13.29 -1.42 6.26
N PHE A 122 -13.79 -0.61 7.18
CA PHE A 122 -15.10 0.03 7.02
C PHE A 122 -15.06 1.12 5.94
N SER A 123 -14.04 1.98 5.97
CA SER A 123 -13.91 3.08 5.02
C SER A 123 -13.66 2.60 3.59
N ALA A 124 -13.04 1.43 3.37
CA ALA A 124 -12.82 0.88 2.04
C ALA A 124 -14.13 0.65 1.27
N ARG A 125 -15.18 0.16 1.95
CA ARG A 125 -16.51 0.01 1.33
C ARG A 125 -17.12 1.35 0.94
N LEU A 126 -16.98 2.36 1.81
CA LEU A 126 -17.48 3.71 1.56
C LEU A 126 -16.78 4.34 0.36
N PHE A 127 -15.46 4.29 0.31
CA PHE A 127 -14.66 4.86 -0.78
C PHE A 127 -14.84 4.09 -2.09
N GLY A 128 -15.04 2.77 -2.04
CA GLY A 128 -15.44 1.97 -3.19
C GLY A 128 -16.76 2.46 -3.79
N ARG A 129 -17.80 2.56 -2.98
CA ARG A 129 -19.11 3.08 -3.41
C ARG A 129 -19.03 4.53 -3.93
N MET A 130 -18.21 5.37 -3.30
CA MET A 130 -17.97 6.73 -3.80
C MET A 130 -17.31 6.71 -5.17
N THR A 131 -16.33 5.83 -5.39
CA THR A 131 -15.63 5.67 -6.67
C THR A 131 -16.60 5.25 -7.78
N ASP A 132 -17.50 4.31 -7.48
CA ASP A 132 -18.51 3.81 -8.43
C ASP A 132 -19.58 4.88 -8.75
N ARG A 133 -20.06 5.61 -7.73
CA ARG A 133 -21.15 6.59 -7.90
C ARG A 133 -20.70 7.95 -8.43
N ARG A 134 -19.56 8.47 -7.95
CA ARG A 134 -19.08 9.84 -8.27
C ARG A 134 -17.97 9.86 -9.30
N GLY A 135 -17.53 8.69 -9.75
CA GLY A 135 -16.44 8.51 -10.69
C GLY A 135 -15.06 8.52 -10.02
N LYS A 136 -14.15 7.72 -10.60
CA LYS A 136 -12.81 7.43 -10.05
C LYS A 136 -11.91 8.66 -9.92
N VAL A 137 -11.89 9.55 -10.93
CA VAL A 137 -11.02 10.75 -10.92
C VAL A 137 -11.48 11.76 -9.87
N ARG A 138 -12.79 12.01 -9.78
CA ARG A 138 -13.35 12.94 -8.81
C ARG A 138 -13.11 12.46 -7.39
N THR A 139 -13.38 11.18 -7.13
CA THR A 139 -13.15 10.56 -5.81
C THR A 139 -11.69 10.57 -5.45
N PHE A 140 -10.77 10.26 -6.39
CA PHE A 140 -9.34 10.35 -6.15
C PHE A 140 -8.90 11.76 -5.74
N ARG A 141 -9.31 12.79 -6.47
CA ARG A 141 -8.97 14.18 -6.17
C ARG A 141 -9.43 14.59 -4.77
N TRP A 142 -10.66 14.24 -4.40
CA TRP A 142 -11.21 14.51 -3.07
C TRP A 142 -10.41 13.83 -1.97
N LEU A 143 -10.12 12.54 -2.13
CA LEU A 143 -9.35 11.78 -1.13
C LEU A 143 -7.90 12.24 -1.07
N ALA A 144 -7.29 12.59 -2.19
CA ALA A 144 -5.94 13.15 -2.22
C ALA A 144 -5.87 14.49 -1.45
N ALA A 145 -6.82 15.39 -1.69
CA ALA A 145 -6.91 16.64 -0.95
C ALA A 145 -7.19 16.42 0.55
N ALA A 146 -8.12 15.51 0.88
CA ALA A 146 -8.42 15.16 2.26
C ALA A 146 -7.23 14.51 3.00
N THR A 147 -6.33 13.84 2.29
CA THR A 147 -5.13 13.22 2.89
C THR A 147 -4.12 14.26 3.39
N VAL A 148 -4.10 15.46 2.82
CA VAL A 148 -3.16 16.53 3.20
C VAL A 148 -3.31 16.86 4.68
N VAL A 149 -4.55 16.98 5.17
CA VAL A 149 -4.81 17.37 6.58
C VAL A 149 -4.25 16.36 7.58
N PRO A 150 -4.65 15.06 7.56
CA PRO A 150 -4.10 14.10 8.53
C PRO A 150 -2.61 13.86 8.32
N MET A 151 -2.09 13.97 7.10
CA MET A 151 -0.66 13.86 6.82
C MET A 151 0.12 14.98 7.51
N THR A 152 -0.31 16.24 7.36
CA THR A 152 0.30 17.38 8.03
C THR A 152 0.17 17.27 9.54
N LEU A 153 -1.02 16.90 10.05
CA LEU A 153 -1.22 16.69 11.49
C LEU A 153 -0.29 15.60 12.04
N THR A 154 -0.09 14.51 11.31
CA THR A 154 0.81 13.41 11.73
C THR A 154 2.26 13.90 11.88
N THR A 155 2.72 14.84 11.05
CA THR A 155 4.07 15.40 11.16
C THR A 155 4.18 16.49 12.25
N LEU A 156 3.08 17.04 12.70
CA LEU A 156 3.01 18.07 13.76
C LEU A 156 2.65 17.51 15.14
N ILE A 157 2.40 16.20 15.25
CA ILE A 157 2.10 15.57 16.54
C ILE A 157 3.33 15.69 17.44
N GLY A 158 3.14 16.34 18.60
CA GLY A 158 4.10 16.35 19.70
C GLY A 158 3.68 15.37 20.80
N HIS A 159 3.93 15.72 22.05
CA HIS A 159 3.53 14.94 23.24
C HIS A 159 2.01 15.04 23.49
N TRP A 160 1.21 14.52 22.57
CA TRP A 160 -0.25 14.54 22.66
C TRP A 160 -0.77 13.31 23.40
N PRO A 161 -1.97 13.41 24.03
CA PRO A 161 -2.63 12.25 24.64
C PRO A 161 -2.85 11.14 23.62
N LEU A 162 -2.67 9.88 24.03
CA LEU A 162 -2.82 8.70 23.18
C LEU A 162 -4.10 8.69 22.31
N PRO A 163 -5.30 9.06 22.83
CA PRO A 163 -6.51 9.08 22.00
C PRO A 163 -6.43 10.05 20.82
N MET A 164 -5.79 11.20 20.99
CA MET A 164 -5.60 12.17 19.89
C MET A 164 -4.63 11.62 18.83
N VAL A 165 -3.54 11.01 19.26
CA VAL A 165 -2.57 10.36 18.37
C VAL A 165 -3.25 9.26 17.57
N LEU A 166 -4.02 8.39 18.22
CA LEU A 166 -4.79 7.33 17.57
C LEU A 166 -5.80 7.89 16.56
N THR A 167 -6.47 8.97 16.89
CA THR A 167 -7.44 9.60 15.96
C THR A 167 -6.77 10.12 14.72
N VAL A 168 -5.68 10.88 14.85
CA VAL A 168 -4.96 11.46 13.71
C VAL A 168 -4.34 10.37 12.83
N THR A 169 -3.68 9.39 13.44
CA THR A 169 -3.06 8.28 12.70
C THR A 169 -4.11 7.39 12.02
N THR A 170 -5.26 7.17 12.64
CA THR A 170 -6.38 6.44 12.03
C THR A 170 -6.92 7.19 10.81
N LEU A 171 -7.15 8.49 10.90
CA LEU A 171 -7.55 9.32 9.75
C LEU A 171 -6.50 9.30 8.64
N PHE A 172 -5.21 9.34 8.99
CA PHE A 172 -4.11 9.22 8.05
C PHE A 172 -4.19 7.89 7.28
N PHE A 173 -4.30 6.74 7.98
CA PHE A 173 -4.40 5.43 7.34
C PHE A 173 -5.67 5.29 6.50
N MET A 174 -6.80 5.80 6.96
CA MET A 174 -8.06 5.79 6.20
C MET A 174 -7.93 6.55 4.89
N CYS A 175 -7.40 7.77 4.91
CA CYS A 175 -7.25 8.59 3.71
C CYS A 175 -6.19 8.01 2.76
N MET A 176 -5.06 7.54 3.29
CA MET A 176 -3.99 6.90 2.52
C MET A 176 -4.46 5.65 1.80
N SER A 177 -5.12 4.75 2.50
CA SER A 177 -5.70 3.53 1.92
C SER A 177 -6.88 3.87 0.99
N GLY A 178 -7.69 4.84 1.38
CA GLY A 178 -8.86 5.27 0.63
C GLY A 178 -8.54 5.75 -0.78
N ARG A 179 -7.49 6.53 -0.97
CA ARG A 179 -7.07 7.02 -2.30
C ARG A 179 -6.52 5.92 -3.21
N MET A 180 -6.08 4.79 -2.65
CA MET A 180 -5.58 3.65 -3.45
C MET A 180 -6.70 3.00 -4.26
N ILE A 181 -7.94 2.99 -3.75
CA ILE A 181 -9.10 2.38 -4.41
C ILE A 181 -9.40 3.05 -5.76
N PRO A 182 -9.70 4.37 -5.82
CA PRO A 182 -9.90 5.05 -7.08
C PRO A 182 -8.60 5.13 -7.90
N GLY A 183 -7.43 5.19 -7.27
CA GLY A 183 -6.13 5.16 -7.95
C GLY A 183 -5.94 3.88 -8.77
N MET A 184 -6.18 2.71 -8.19
CA MET A 184 -6.12 1.44 -8.90
C MET A 184 -7.20 1.34 -9.99
N ALA A 185 -8.40 1.89 -9.77
CA ALA A 185 -9.44 1.94 -10.79
C ALA A 185 -9.06 2.82 -11.98
N ILE A 186 -8.32 3.92 -11.77
CA ILE A 186 -7.76 4.76 -12.82
C ILE A 186 -6.71 3.99 -13.62
N LEU A 187 -5.74 3.36 -12.93
CA LEU A 187 -4.66 2.59 -13.54
C LEU A 187 -5.18 1.44 -14.39
N THR A 188 -6.11 0.65 -13.85
CA THR A 188 -6.69 -0.50 -14.57
C THR A 188 -7.46 -0.08 -15.81
N SER A 189 -8.03 1.13 -15.82
CA SER A 189 -8.75 1.64 -16.99
C SER A 189 -7.85 2.31 -18.03
N ALA A 190 -6.62 2.68 -17.66
CA ALA A 190 -5.62 3.19 -18.60
C ALA A 190 -4.93 2.05 -19.38
N ALA A 191 -4.97 0.82 -18.85
CA ALA A 191 -4.34 -0.34 -19.45
C ALA A 191 -5.08 -0.80 -20.72
N ASN A 192 -4.36 -0.92 -21.83
CA ASN A 192 -4.88 -1.59 -23.03
C ASN A 192 -5.19 -3.06 -22.69
N PRO A 193 -6.42 -3.57 -22.98
CA PRO A 193 -6.80 -4.95 -22.67
C PRO A 193 -5.82 -6.01 -23.17
N GLN A 194 -5.26 -5.83 -24.35
CA GLN A 194 -4.32 -6.78 -24.97
C GLN A 194 -2.95 -6.79 -24.30
N LEU A 195 -2.54 -5.67 -23.68
CA LEU A 195 -1.23 -5.47 -23.03
C LEU A 195 -1.34 -5.41 -21.52
N ARG A 196 -2.52 -5.69 -20.97
CA ARG A 196 -2.82 -5.49 -19.54
C ARG A 196 -1.88 -6.25 -18.60
N GLY A 197 -1.52 -7.48 -18.95
CA GLY A 197 -0.56 -8.27 -18.15
C GLY A 197 0.81 -7.58 -18.08
N THR A 198 1.38 -7.26 -19.24
CA THR A 198 2.68 -6.56 -19.32
C THR A 198 2.64 -5.19 -18.65
N PHE A 199 1.56 -4.42 -18.88
CA PHE A 199 1.37 -3.13 -18.22
C PHE A 199 1.35 -3.26 -16.68
N MET A 200 0.60 -4.21 -16.13
CA MET A 200 0.51 -4.41 -14.66
C MET A 200 1.84 -4.84 -14.07
N THR A 201 2.61 -5.68 -14.75
CA THR A 201 3.95 -6.08 -14.30
C THR A 201 4.91 -4.89 -14.27
N LEU A 202 4.97 -4.10 -15.36
CA LEU A 202 5.79 -2.89 -15.40
C LEU A 202 5.33 -1.85 -14.36
N ASN A 203 4.03 -1.69 -14.18
CA ASN A 203 3.47 -0.79 -13.17
C ASN A 203 3.89 -1.21 -11.75
N SER A 204 3.94 -2.50 -11.43
CA SER A 204 4.45 -2.99 -10.15
C SER A 204 5.92 -2.63 -9.94
N SER A 205 6.75 -2.72 -11.00
CA SER A 205 8.15 -2.30 -10.95
C SER A 205 8.28 -0.79 -10.69
N VAL A 206 7.48 0.02 -11.39
CA VAL A 206 7.45 1.49 -11.17
C VAL A 206 7.00 1.83 -9.75
N GLN A 207 6.00 1.15 -9.23
CA GLN A 207 5.55 1.33 -7.85
C GLN A 207 6.65 0.97 -6.84
N SER A 208 7.34 -0.15 -7.03
CA SER A 208 8.44 -0.58 -6.16
C SER A 208 9.61 0.41 -6.20
N ALA A 209 9.97 0.89 -7.39
CA ALA A 209 10.99 1.93 -7.54
C ALA A 209 10.55 3.23 -6.85
N GLY A 210 9.29 3.65 -7.03
CA GLY A 210 8.72 4.82 -6.36
C GLY A 210 8.76 4.72 -4.84
N MET A 211 8.44 3.54 -4.29
CA MET A 211 8.54 3.27 -2.85
C MET A 211 9.99 3.33 -2.35
N GLY A 212 10.94 2.74 -3.07
CA GLY A 212 12.36 2.75 -2.70
C GLY A 212 12.95 4.17 -2.70
N VAL A 213 12.69 4.94 -3.76
CA VAL A 213 13.12 6.34 -3.86
C VAL A 213 12.48 7.20 -2.76
N ALA A 214 11.19 6.98 -2.48
CA ALA A 214 10.47 7.70 -1.42
C ALA A 214 11.07 7.42 -0.03
N ALA A 215 11.34 6.16 0.27
CA ALA A 215 11.98 5.77 1.54
C ALA A 215 13.39 6.37 1.66
N PHE A 216 14.19 6.33 0.60
CA PHE A 216 15.51 6.95 0.59
C PHE A 216 15.46 8.46 0.86
N VAL A 217 14.58 9.19 0.13
CA VAL A 217 14.40 10.64 0.32
C VAL A 217 13.89 10.95 1.73
N GLY A 218 12.90 10.21 2.23
CA GLY A 218 12.39 10.36 3.60
C GLY A 218 13.49 10.14 4.65
N GLY A 219 14.35 9.13 4.46
CA GLY A 219 15.49 8.85 5.34
C GLY A 219 16.52 9.97 5.37
N GLN A 220 16.82 10.59 4.23
CA GLN A 220 17.74 11.73 4.16
C GLN A 220 17.19 12.98 4.89
N ILE A 221 15.87 13.19 4.84
CA ILE A 221 15.23 14.32 5.54
C ILE A 221 15.30 14.12 7.05
N ILE A 222 14.96 12.91 7.53
CA ILE A 222 14.91 12.58 8.96
C ILE A 222 16.31 12.44 9.56
N GLY A 223 17.25 11.82 8.86
CA GLY A 223 18.62 11.62 9.33
C GLY A 223 19.42 12.90 9.59
N ARG A 224 18.98 14.04 9.06
CA ARG A 224 19.60 15.37 9.32
C ARG A 224 19.12 16.05 10.59
N SER A 225 18.03 15.59 11.18
CA SER A 225 17.46 16.16 12.42
C SER A 225 17.93 15.45 13.69
N ALA A 226 18.74 14.41 13.59
CA ALA A 226 19.25 13.62 14.71
C ALA A 226 20.65 14.02 15.17
N GLN A 227 21.15 15.23 14.77
CA GLN A 227 22.41 15.83 15.26
C GLN A 227 22.13 16.96 16.23
#